data_aff105195cecea123321589c498631c2
#
_entry.id   aff105195cecea123321589c498631c2
#
_cell.length_a   1.000
_cell.length_b   1.000
_cell.length_c   1.000
_cell.angle_alpha   90.00
_cell.angle_beta   90.00
_cell.angle_gamma   90.00
#
_symmetry.space_group_name_H-M   'P 1'
#
loop_
_entity.id
_entity.type
_entity.pdbx_description
1 polymer ?
#
loop_
_entity_poly.entity_id
_entity_poly.type
_entity_poly.pdbx_seq_one_letter_code
_entity_poly.pdbx_strand_id
1 'polypeptide(L)'
;GKSGVASMEIIADGTQANENPAAAYRGLGCISANNASRLLLDYKVEHPKEYEEIMRLLFQKDYGIGLSHIKLELGADVNSSCGTEPATKRTPEERADVTRGAGFQFAADAKAINPDITLDLIRWGEPAWVARAFTVSQEHGFNARYSWIKETLDAAYRVYGLKFHFISAEQNETDRIDESWILFLRYRLD
;
A
#
# COMPACT_ATOMS: atom_id res chain seq x y z
N GLY A 1 5.76 -50.67 -2.38
CA GLY A 1 5.03 -49.99 -3.43
C GLY A 1 5.60 -48.60 -3.65
N LYS A 2 6.15 -48.30 -4.86
CA LYS A 2 6.54 -46.94 -5.24
C LYS A 2 5.25 -46.15 -5.45
N SER A 3 4.98 -45.17 -4.61
CA SER A 3 3.93 -44.19 -4.87
C SER A 3 4.36 -43.37 -6.09
N GLY A 4 3.74 -43.59 -7.23
CA GLY A 4 3.92 -42.77 -8.40
C GLY A 4 3.41 -41.37 -8.08
N VAL A 5 4.29 -40.38 -8.13
CA VAL A 5 3.89 -38.96 -8.09
C VAL A 5 3.18 -38.67 -9.41
N ALA A 6 1.88 -38.37 -9.34
CA ALA A 6 1.16 -37.90 -10.52
C ALA A 6 1.75 -36.56 -10.95
N SER A 7 2.29 -36.49 -12.16
CA SER A 7 2.72 -35.23 -12.78
C SER A 7 1.55 -34.68 -13.58
N MET A 8 1.32 -33.36 -13.43
CA MET A 8 0.37 -32.61 -14.25
C MET A 8 1.16 -31.63 -15.11
N GLU A 9 0.93 -31.66 -16.40
CA GLU A 9 1.46 -30.66 -17.33
C GLU A 9 0.41 -29.58 -17.53
N ILE A 10 0.83 -28.32 -17.36
CA ILE A 10 0.00 -27.16 -17.65
C ILE A 10 0.62 -26.43 -18.84
N ILE A 11 -0.14 -26.36 -19.93
CA ILE A 11 0.27 -25.66 -21.15
C ILE A 11 -0.44 -24.32 -21.15
N ALA A 12 0.33 -23.20 -21.12
CA ALA A 12 -0.19 -21.87 -21.34
C ALA A 12 -0.06 -21.52 -22.84
N ASP A 13 -1.20 -21.51 -23.52
CA ASP A 13 -1.25 -21.19 -24.95
C ASP A 13 -1.66 -19.71 -25.14
N GLY A 14 -0.70 -18.84 -25.49
CA GLY A 14 -0.93 -17.42 -25.70
C GLY A 14 -1.85 -17.13 -26.90
N THR A 15 -2.08 -18.10 -27.82
CA THR A 15 -3.05 -17.92 -28.92
C THR A 15 -4.49 -18.01 -28.46
N GLN A 16 -4.73 -18.53 -27.26
CA GLN A 16 -6.04 -18.63 -26.60
C GLN A 16 -6.28 -17.50 -25.59
N ALA A 17 -5.52 -16.41 -25.69
CA ALA A 17 -5.67 -15.27 -24.81
C ALA A 17 -7.08 -14.66 -24.86
N ASN A 18 -7.62 -14.31 -23.70
CA ASN A 18 -8.91 -13.65 -23.62
C ASN A 18 -8.82 -12.21 -24.14
N GLU A 19 -9.57 -11.87 -25.17
CA GLU A 19 -9.59 -10.52 -25.77
C GLU A 19 -10.40 -9.50 -24.95
N ASN A 20 -11.06 -9.92 -23.87
CA ASN A 20 -11.82 -9.01 -23.01
C ASN A 20 -10.87 -8.04 -22.28
N PRO A 21 -10.95 -6.71 -22.53
CA PRO A 21 -10.07 -5.72 -21.88
C PRO A 21 -10.15 -5.74 -20.36
N ALA A 22 -11.29 -6.15 -19.78
CA ALA A 22 -11.46 -6.28 -18.34
C ALA A 22 -10.65 -7.43 -17.74
N ALA A 23 -10.28 -8.42 -18.55
CA ALA A 23 -9.44 -9.56 -18.16
C ALA A 23 -7.96 -9.35 -18.52
N ALA A 24 -7.57 -8.16 -18.98
CA ALA A 24 -6.19 -7.86 -19.33
C ALA A 24 -5.29 -7.95 -18.06
N TYR A 25 -4.17 -8.66 -18.19
CA TYR A 25 -3.17 -8.70 -17.15
C TYR A 25 -2.56 -7.31 -16.94
N ARG A 26 -2.58 -6.81 -15.71
CA ARG A 26 -2.15 -5.46 -15.37
C ARG A 26 -0.76 -5.39 -14.74
N GLY A 27 -0.03 -6.47 -14.70
CA GLY A 27 1.30 -6.56 -14.14
C GLY A 27 1.32 -7.11 -12.72
N LEU A 28 2.52 -7.12 -12.15
CA LEU A 28 2.79 -7.49 -10.75
C LEU A 28 2.93 -6.24 -9.90
N GLY A 29 2.69 -6.41 -8.60
CA GLY A 29 2.89 -5.36 -7.62
C GLY A 29 3.63 -5.85 -6.39
N CYS A 30 3.93 -4.93 -5.50
CA CYS A 30 4.48 -5.22 -4.18
C CYS A 30 3.72 -4.47 -3.08
N ILE A 31 3.94 -4.92 -1.86
CA ILE A 31 3.45 -4.27 -0.64
C ILE A 31 4.64 -3.70 0.14
N SER A 32 4.49 -2.47 0.63
CA SER A 32 5.32 -1.90 1.68
C SER A 32 4.49 -1.78 2.95
N ALA A 33 4.76 -2.64 3.91
CA ALA A 33 4.04 -2.72 5.18
C ALA A 33 4.99 -3.08 6.32
N ASN A 34 4.55 -2.90 7.57
CA ASN A 34 5.32 -3.24 8.76
C ASN A 34 6.70 -2.58 8.80
N ASN A 35 6.83 -1.40 8.20
CA ASN A 35 8.09 -0.67 8.02
C ASN A 35 9.17 -1.45 7.24
N ALA A 36 8.79 -2.41 6.41
CA ALA A 36 9.72 -3.27 5.67
C ALA A 36 10.64 -2.47 4.72
N SER A 37 10.15 -1.38 4.13
CA SER A 37 10.94 -0.51 3.26
C SER A 37 12.02 0.29 3.99
N ARG A 38 12.02 0.31 5.35
CA ARG A 38 13.05 0.99 6.14
C ARG A 38 14.44 0.48 5.82
N LEU A 39 14.60 -0.84 5.72
CA LEU A 39 15.88 -1.45 5.40
C LEU A 39 16.44 -0.97 4.05
N LEU A 40 15.57 -0.86 3.04
CA LEU A 40 15.97 -0.34 1.72
C LEU A 40 16.39 1.13 1.78
N LEU A 41 15.69 1.96 2.58
CA LEU A 41 16.07 3.38 2.72
C LEU A 41 17.36 3.55 3.53
N ASP A 42 17.63 2.71 4.52
CA ASP A 42 18.90 2.70 5.22
C ASP A 42 20.03 2.29 4.26
N TYR A 43 19.79 1.26 3.44
CA TYR A 43 20.70 0.84 2.39
C TYR A 43 20.96 1.92 1.33
N LYS A 44 19.96 2.74 1.01
CA LYS A 44 20.10 3.91 0.13
C LYS A 44 21.18 4.90 0.62
N VAL A 45 21.26 5.08 1.94
CA VAL A 45 22.26 5.99 2.54
C VAL A 45 23.66 5.39 2.49
N GLU A 46 23.78 4.12 2.79
CA GLU A 46 25.09 3.43 2.89
C GLU A 46 25.63 2.99 1.52
N HIS A 47 24.72 2.59 0.61
CA HIS A 47 25.01 1.98 -0.69
C HIS A 47 24.11 2.56 -1.80
N PRO A 48 24.23 3.86 -2.12
CA PRO A 48 23.31 4.56 -3.02
C PRO A 48 23.26 3.99 -4.44
N LYS A 49 24.37 3.50 -4.97
CA LYS A 49 24.43 2.93 -6.32
C LYS A 49 23.72 1.58 -6.39
N GLU A 50 23.94 0.75 -5.41
CA GLU A 50 23.31 -0.57 -5.29
C GLU A 50 21.80 -0.40 -5.03
N TYR A 51 21.42 0.59 -4.22
CA TYR A 51 20.01 0.94 -4.04
C TYR A 51 19.35 1.36 -5.36
N GLU A 52 19.99 2.23 -6.13
CA GLU A 52 19.48 2.65 -7.44
C GLU A 52 19.28 1.44 -8.37
N GLU A 53 20.24 0.53 -8.40
CA GLU A 53 20.17 -0.69 -9.21
C GLU A 53 19.04 -1.61 -8.74
N ILE A 54 18.86 -1.81 -7.43
CA ILE A 54 17.71 -2.57 -6.88
C ILE A 54 16.39 -1.96 -7.33
N MET A 55 16.24 -0.65 -7.21
CA MET A 55 15.02 0.04 -7.59
C MET A 55 14.75 -0.04 -9.09
N ARG A 56 15.78 0.01 -9.93
CA ARG A 56 15.67 -0.21 -11.38
C ARG A 56 15.25 -1.64 -11.71
N LEU A 57 15.85 -2.63 -11.06
CA LEU A 57 15.47 -4.04 -11.23
C LEU A 57 14.02 -4.29 -10.81
N LEU A 58 13.52 -3.59 -9.80
CA LEU A 58 12.13 -3.72 -9.35
C LEU A 58 11.14 -3.00 -10.27
N PHE A 59 11.42 -1.76 -10.70
CA PHE A 59 10.39 -0.88 -11.25
C PHE A 59 10.63 -0.43 -12.69
N GLN A 60 11.86 -0.49 -13.21
CA GLN A 60 12.12 -0.03 -14.57
C GLN A 60 11.56 -1.05 -15.59
N LYS A 61 10.69 -0.56 -16.48
CA LYS A 61 10.15 -1.36 -17.59
C LYS A 61 11.28 -1.86 -18.47
N ASP A 62 11.16 -3.09 -18.95
CA ASP A 62 12.09 -3.74 -19.88
C ASP A 62 13.54 -3.87 -19.36
N TYR A 63 13.74 -3.70 -18.05
CA TYR A 63 15.04 -3.84 -17.40
C TYR A 63 15.07 -4.97 -16.37
N GLY A 64 14.11 -5.01 -15.48
CA GLY A 64 13.97 -6.02 -14.44
C GLY A 64 12.57 -6.64 -14.44
N ILE A 65 11.98 -6.84 -13.24
CA ILE A 65 10.65 -7.44 -13.11
C ILE A 65 9.52 -6.46 -13.46
N GLY A 66 9.79 -5.15 -13.51
CA GLY A 66 8.84 -4.14 -13.97
C GLY A 66 7.56 -4.05 -13.14
N LEU A 67 7.68 -4.01 -11.81
CA LEU A 67 6.51 -3.85 -10.93
C LEU A 67 5.72 -2.60 -11.31
N SER A 68 4.40 -2.75 -11.42
CA SER A 68 3.48 -1.71 -11.89
C SER A 68 2.51 -1.22 -10.82
N HIS A 69 2.55 -1.80 -9.62
CA HIS A 69 1.64 -1.48 -8.53
C HIS A 69 2.36 -1.53 -7.18
N ILE A 70 2.15 -0.53 -6.35
CA ILE A 70 2.62 -0.51 -4.97
C ILE A 70 1.43 -0.27 -4.05
N LYS A 71 1.24 -1.17 -3.09
CA LYS A 71 0.31 -1.02 -1.98
C LYS A 71 1.10 -0.60 -0.74
N LEU A 72 0.75 0.55 -0.15
CA LEU A 72 1.37 1.07 1.06
C LEU A 72 0.48 0.85 2.26
N GLU A 73 1.09 0.47 3.38
CA GLU A 73 0.41 0.50 4.67
C GLU A 73 0.22 1.94 5.14
N LEU A 74 -1.01 2.27 5.49
CA LEU A 74 -1.33 3.44 6.29
C LEU A 74 -1.03 3.10 7.76
N GLY A 75 0.15 3.49 8.22
CA GLY A 75 0.67 3.13 9.52
C GLY A 75 -0.16 3.69 10.69
N ALA A 76 -0.23 2.92 11.76
CA ALA A 76 -1.06 3.19 12.93
C ALA A 76 -0.32 2.99 14.27
N ASP A 77 0.99 2.80 14.27
CA ASP A 77 1.79 2.40 15.45
C ASP A 77 1.34 1.05 16.05
N VAL A 78 0.70 0.20 15.26
CA VAL A 78 0.26 -1.13 15.70
C VAL A 78 1.37 -2.14 15.43
N ASN A 79 1.77 -2.86 16.47
CA ASN A 79 2.78 -3.91 16.33
C ASN A 79 2.21 -5.13 15.62
N SER A 80 2.98 -5.68 14.71
CA SER A 80 2.78 -6.98 14.11
C SER A 80 3.95 -7.91 14.42
N SER A 81 3.84 -9.17 13.99
CA SER A 81 4.95 -10.13 14.08
C SER A 81 6.18 -9.74 13.25
N CYS A 82 5.99 -8.88 12.24
CA CYS A 82 7.04 -8.52 11.28
C CYS A 82 7.59 -7.11 11.49
N GLY A 83 6.94 -6.29 12.30
CA GLY A 83 7.35 -4.91 12.57
C GLY A 83 6.18 -3.97 12.82
N THR A 84 6.47 -2.68 12.83
CA THR A 84 5.48 -1.62 13.09
C THR A 84 5.62 -0.54 12.04
N GLU A 85 4.53 -0.26 11.32
CA GLU A 85 4.44 0.91 10.45
C GLU A 85 4.06 2.13 11.30
N PRO A 86 4.89 3.17 11.34
CA PRO A 86 4.62 4.36 12.14
C PRO A 86 3.33 5.07 11.71
N ALA A 87 2.53 5.50 12.69
CA ALA A 87 1.34 6.28 12.40
C ALA A 87 1.71 7.62 11.75
N THR A 88 1.00 7.96 10.68
CA THR A 88 1.15 9.27 10.03
C THR A 88 0.57 10.39 10.87
N LYS A 89 -0.37 10.06 11.79
CA LYS A 89 -1.02 11.03 12.67
C LYS A 89 -1.35 10.37 14.00
N ARG A 90 -0.70 10.80 15.08
CA ARG A 90 -0.78 10.20 16.43
C ARG A 90 -1.83 10.83 17.32
N THR A 91 -2.24 12.07 17.02
CA THR A 91 -3.32 12.78 17.73
C THR A 91 -4.23 13.49 16.74
N PRO A 92 -5.47 13.87 17.12
CA PRO A 92 -6.37 14.63 16.24
C PRO A 92 -5.79 15.98 15.80
N GLU A 93 -4.96 16.62 16.61
CA GLU A 93 -4.40 17.95 16.38
C GLU A 93 -3.09 17.91 15.58
N GLU A 94 -2.45 16.75 15.55
CA GLU A 94 -1.19 16.60 14.83
C GLU A 94 -1.42 16.73 13.32
N ARG A 95 -0.55 17.46 12.65
CA ARG A 95 -0.50 17.45 11.19
C ARG A 95 0.08 16.13 10.71
N ALA A 96 -0.56 15.52 9.70
CA ALA A 96 -0.08 14.25 9.16
C ALA A 96 1.37 14.33 8.65
N ASP A 97 2.20 13.41 9.10
CA ASP A 97 3.62 13.28 8.77
C ASP A 97 3.89 11.94 8.08
N VAL A 98 4.02 11.98 6.76
CA VAL A 98 4.29 10.83 5.90
C VAL A 98 5.78 10.48 5.83
N THR A 99 6.64 11.22 6.54
CA THR A 99 8.09 10.96 6.57
C THR A 99 8.50 9.99 7.67
N ARG A 100 7.61 9.70 8.64
CA ARG A 100 7.90 8.76 9.74
C ARG A 100 8.13 7.33 9.25
N GLY A 101 7.28 6.85 8.35
CA GLY A 101 7.42 5.55 7.73
C GLY A 101 8.29 5.62 6.46
N ALA A 102 8.82 4.47 6.05
CA ALA A 102 9.65 4.39 4.85
C ALA A 102 8.84 4.25 3.55
N GLY A 103 7.58 3.79 3.64
CA GLY A 103 6.79 3.40 2.48
C GLY A 103 6.53 4.53 1.49
N PHE A 104 6.22 5.74 1.96
CA PHE A 104 5.95 6.89 1.07
C PHE A 104 7.19 7.33 0.30
N GLN A 105 8.37 7.37 0.94
CA GLN A 105 9.62 7.67 0.25
C GLN A 105 9.96 6.58 -0.77
N PHE A 106 9.80 5.30 -0.40
CA PHE A 106 9.98 4.18 -1.31
C PHE A 106 9.08 4.30 -2.55
N ALA A 107 7.81 4.63 -2.37
CA ALA A 107 6.89 4.85 -3.49
C ALA A 107 7.28 6.05 -4.36
N ALA A 108 7.78 7.12 -3.76
CA ALA A 108 8.28 8.29 -4.50
C ALA A 108 9.49 7.95 -5.35
N ASP A 109 10.45 7.20 -4.80
CA ASP A 109 11.62 6.73 -5.53
C ASP A 109 11.23 5.78 -6.68
N ALA A 110 10.27 4.89 -6.45
CA ALA A 110 9.72 3.99 -7.47
C ALA A 110 9.03 4.76 -8.61
N LYS A 111 8.21 5.77 -8.28
CA LYS A 111 7.56 6.62 -9.30
C LYS A 111 8.53 7.49 -10.09
N ALA A 112 9.68 7.84 -9.53
CA ALA A 112 10.72 8.53 -10.28
C ALA A 112 11.31 7.65 -11.40
N ILE A 113 11.33 6.32 -11.21
CA ILE A 113 11.80 5.35 -12.19
C ILE A 113 10.68 4.94 -13.17
N ASN A 114 9.49 4.68 -12.65
CA ASN A 114 8.31 4.30 -13.42
C ASN A 114 7.12 5.20 -13.04
N PRO A 115 6.90 6.31 -13.76
CA PRO A 115 5.80 7.24 -13.47
C PRO A 115 4.40 6.64 -13.54
N ASP A 116 4.24 5.51 -14.26
CA ASP A 116 2.95 4.86 -14.47
C ASP A 116 2.55 3.92 -13.32
N ILE A 117 3.37 3.82 -12.25
CA ILE A 117 3.05 2.95 -11.10
C ILE A 117 1.71 3.37 -10.48
N THR A 118 0.84 2.39 -10.33
CA THR A 118 -0.40 2.50 -9.58
C THR A 118 -0.11 2.46 -8.08
N LEU A 119 -0.68 3.38 -7.32
CA LEU A 119 -0.56 3.44 -5.87
C LEU A 119 -1.88 3.08 -5.19
N ASP A 120 -1.80 2.25 -4.18
CA ASP A 120 -2.89 1.81 -3.33
C ASP A 120 -2.50 2.02 -1.86
N LEU A 121 -3.44 2.41 -1.02
CA LEU A 121 -3.25 2.62 0.41
C LEU A 121 -4.15 1.65 1.18
N ILE A 122 -3.59 0.91 2.13
CA ILE A 122 -4.33 -0.03 2.98
C ILE A 122 -4.02 0.22 4.45
N ARG A 123 -5.01 0.05 5.32
CA ARG A 123 -4.85 0.03 6.79
C ARG A 123 -5.04 -1.39 7.32
N TRP A 124 -4.27 -1.77 8.33
CA TRP A 124 -4.52 -2.97 9.14
C TRP A 124 -5.01 -2.60 10.53
N GLY A 125 -4.59 -1.47 11.06
CA GLY A 125 -5.01 -0.96 12.35
C GLY A 125 -5.40 0.50 12.28
N GLU A 126 -5.64 1.09 13.43
CA GLU A 126 -5.99 2.51 13.59
C GLU A 126 -5.18 3.14 14.71
N PRO A 127 -4.75 4.42 14.58
CA PRO A 127 -4.19 5.14 15.70
C PRO A 127 -5.16 5.19 16.87
N ALA A 128 -4.64 5.19 18.08
CA ALA A 128 -5.45 5.13 19.30
C ALA A 128 -6.54 6.22 19.38
N TRP A 129 -6.28 7.41 18.83
CA TRP A 129 -7.27 8.49 18.81
C TRP A 129 -8.46 8.20 17.88
N VAL A 130 -8.23 7.51 16.77
CA VAL A 130 -9.30 7.05 15.84
C VAL A 130 -10.12 5.97 16.53
N ALA A 131 -9.47 4.97 17.12
CA ALA A 131 -10.15 3.91 17.86
C ALA A 131 -11.01 4.46 19.01
N ARG A 132 -10.50 5.46 19.76
CA ARG A 132 -11.28 6.13 20.79
C ARG A 132 -12.50 6.86 20.27
N ALA A 133 -12.45 7.45 19.08
CA ALA A 133 -13.61 8.13 18.50
C ALA A 133 -14.80 7.19 18.29
N PHE A 134 -14.55 5.92 17.98
CA PHE A 134 -15.60 4.89 17.88
C PHE A 134 -16.29 4.58 19.21
N THR A 135 -15.63 4.83 20.35
CA THR A 135 -16.29 4.66 21.65
C THR A 135 -17.34 5.73 21.93
N VAL A 136 -17.29 6.87 21.23
CA VAL A 136 -18.31 7.93 21.32
C VAL A 136 -19.51 7.59 20.46
N SER A 137 -19.29 7.34 19.17
CA SER A 137 -20.30 6.86 18.23
C SER A 137 -19.63 6.39 16.93
N GLN A 138 -20.37 5.62 16.13
CA GLN A 138 -19.95 5.22 14.80
C GLN A 138 -19.61 6.43 13.91
N GLU A 139 -20.44 7.47 13.97
CA GLU A 139 -20.22 8.70 13.18
C GLU A 139 -18.92 9.42 13.58
N HIS A 140 -18.64 9.54 14.88
CA HIS A 140 -17.36 10.10 15.34
C HIS A 140 -16.18 9.27 14.86
N GLY A 141 -16.29 7.95 14.95
CA GLY A 141 -15.26 7.03 14.46
C GLY A 141 -15.01 7.17 12.96
N PHE A 142 -16.07 7.20 12.15
CA PHE A 142 -15.96 7.37 10.71
C PHE A 142 -15.33 8.71 10.32
N ASN A 143 -15.73 9.80 10.98
CA ASN A 143 -15.14 11.11 10.72
C ASN A 143 -13.65 11.16 11.11
N ALA A 144 -13.27 10.57 12.25
CA ALA A 144 -11.89 10.50 12.68
C ALA A 144 -11.03 9.68 11.72
N ARG A 145 -11.50 8.50 11.31
CA ARG A 145 -10.83 7.63 10.34
C ARG A 145 -10.68 8.32 8.98
N TYR A 146 -11.71 8.96 8.50
CA TYR A 146 -11.67 9.73 7.27
C TYR A 146 -10.66 10.88 7.34
N SER A 147 -10.67 11.67 8.43
CA SER A 147 -9.71 12.75 8.64
C SER A 147 -8.26 12.24 8.59
N TRP A 148 -7.99 11.13 9.27
CA TRP A 148 -6.67 10.49 9.24
C TRP A 148 -6.25 10.09 7.82
N ILE A 149 -7.13 9.41 7.07
CA ILE A 149 -6.86 9.02 5.68
C ILE A 149 -6.64 10.25 4.80
N LYS A 150 -7.59 11.19 4.83
CA LYS A 150 -7.56 12.39 3.97
C LYS A 150 -6.32 13.25 4.22
N GLU A 151 -6.00 13.51 5.47
CA GLU A 151 -4.83 14.30 5.82
C GLU A 151 -3.51 13.60 5.46
N THR A 152 -3.47 12.26 5.53
CA THR A 152 -2.33 11.48 5.04
C THR A 152 -2.17 11.59 3.53
N LEU A 153 -3.27 11.49 2.76
CA LEU A 153 -3.24 11.66 1.30
C LEU A 153 -2.76 13.06 0.91
N ASP A 154 -3.26 14.09 1.60
CA ASP A 154 -2.84 15.48 1.37
C ASP A 154 -1.36 15.68 1.70
N ALA A 155 -0.88 15.07 2.78
CA ALA A 155 0.53 15.10 3.16
C ALA A 155 1.41 14.36 2.14
N ALA A 156 0.98 13.19 1.67
CA ALA A 156 1.70 12.43 0.65
C ALA A 156 1.84 13.22 -0.66
N TYR A 157 0.78 13.91 -1.07
CA TYR A 157 0.84 14.78 -2.24
C TYR A 157 1.75 15.99 -2.01
N ARG A 158 1.62 16.66 -0.87
CA ARG A 158 2.42 17.86 -0.54
C ARG A 158 3.91 17.56 -0.42
N VAL A 159 4.28 16.45 0.21
CA VAL A 159 5.69 16.10 0.50
C VAL A 159 6.36 15.41 -0.68
N TYR A 160 5.66 14.49 -1.33
CA TYR A 160 6.22 13.60 -2.34
C TYR A 160 5.56 13.70 -3.72
N GLY A 161 4.51 14.50 -3.89
CA GLY A 161 3.75 14.56 -5.14
C GLY A 161 2.94 13.29 -5.44
N LEU A 162 2.75 12.41 -4.45
CA LEU A 162 2.08 11.14 -4.64
C LEU A 162 0.56 11.30 -4.71
N LYS A 163 -0.04 10.72 -5.75
CA LYS A 163 -1.49 10.58 -5.90
C LYS A 163 -1.84 9.10 -5.85
N PHE A 164 -2.76 8.74 -4.98
CA PHE A 164 -3.24 7.37 -4.84
C PHE A 164 -4.40 7.11 -5.79
N HIS A 165 -4.38 5.95 -6.44
CA HIS A 165 -5.41 5.51 -7.37
C HIS A 165 -6.51 4.72 -6.66
N PHE A 166 -6.12 4.02 -5.59
CA PHE A 166 -7.01 3.18 -4.80
C PHE A 166 -6.76 3.38 -3.30
N ILE A 167 -7.83 3.20 -2.55
CA ILE A 167 -7.81 3.06 -1.09
C ILE A 167 -8.57 1.80 -0.76
N SER A 168 -7.88 0.85 -0.12
CA SER A 168 -8.53 -0.33 0.45
C SER A 168 -9.29 0.12 1.69
N ALA A 169 -10.61 0.17 1.60
CA ALA A 169 -11.48 0.68 2.66
C ALA A 169 -11.36 -0.17 3.93
N GLU A 170 -11.14 -1.47 3.76
CA GLU A 170 -10.95 -2.44 4.84
C GLU A 170 -9.62 -3.18 4.68
N GLN A 171 -9.12 -3.69 5.80
CA GLN A 171 -7.98 -4.59 5.80
C GLN A 171 -8.35 -5.93 5.12
N ASN A 172 -7.37 -6.58 4.49
CA ASN A 172 -7.60 -7.77 3.66
C ASN A 172 -7.59 -9.10 4.43
N GLU A 173 -7.37 -9.08 5.74
CA GLU A 173 -7.26 -10.26 6.61
C GLU A 173 -8.47 -10.40 7.55
N THR A 174 -9.62 -9.87 7.14
CA THR A 174 -10.87 -9.95 7.87
C THR A 174 -11.96 -10.61 7.03
N ASP A 175 -12.82 -11.37 7.68
CA ASP A 175 -14.07 -11.89 7.12
C ASP A 175 -15.27 -10.96 7.35
N ARG A 176 -15.02 -9.80 8.02
CA ARG A 176 -16.04 -8.80 8.32
C ARG A 176 -15.81 -7.56 7.49
N ILE A 177 -16.80 -7.22 6.67
CA ILE A 177 -16.82 -6.01 5.84
C ILE A 177 -17.78 -5.01 6.47
N ASP A 178 -17.30 -3.81 6.77
CA ASP A 178 -18.15 -2.70 7.21
C ASP A 178 -18.65 -1.92 5.99
N GLU A 179 -19.79 -2.35 5.45
CA GLU A 179 -20.41 -1.71 4.27
C GLU A 179 -20.74 -0.24 4.55
N SER A 180 -21.15 0.11 5.77
CA SER A 180 -21.47 1.48 6.15
C SER A 180 -20.24 2.38 6.05
N TRP A 181 -19.07 1.87 6.46
CA TRP A 181 -17.80 2.57 6.31
C TRP A 181 -17.42 2.76 4.83
N ILE A 182 -17.55 1.71 4.03
CA ILE A 182 -17.22 1.77 2.59
C ILE A 182 -18.07 2.83 1.90
N LEU A 183 -19.37 2.85 2.16
CA LEU A 183 -20.28 3.87 1.62
C LEU A 183 -19.94 5.27 2.12
N PHE A 184 -19.64 5.42 3.41
CA PHE A 184 -19.23 6.70 4.00
C PHE A 184 -17.95 7.24 3.33
N LEU A 185 -16.93 6.37 3.19
CA LEU A 185 -15.65 6.75 2.58
C LEU A 185 -15.83 7.17 1.12
N ARG A 186 -16.59 6.39 0.34
CA ARG A 186 -16.89 6.72 -1.05
C ARG A 186 -17.55 8.09 -1.19
N TYR A 187 -18.56 8.36 -0.37
CA TYR A 187 -19.28 9.65 -0.38
C TYR A 187 -18.39 10.86 -0.06
N ARG A 188 -17.28 10.65 0.62
CA ARG A 188 -16.37 11.72 1.05
C ARG A 188 -15.18 11.92 0.13
N LEU A 189 -14.82 10.91 -0.68
CA LEU A 189 -13.69 10.97 -1.60
C LEU A 189 -14.10 11.40 -3.02
N ASP A 190 -15.38 11.27 -3.38
CA ASP A 190 -15.97 11.81 -4.62
C ASP A 190 -16.18 13.33 -4.50
#